data_4321c576add4587b77a442ce888667cf
#
_entry.id   4321c576add4587b77a442ce888667cf
#
_cell.length_a   1.000
_cell.length_b   1.000
_cell.length_c   1.000
_cell.angle_alpha   90.00
_cell.angle_beta   90.00
_cell.angle_gamma   90.00
#
_symmetry.space_group_name_H-M   'P 1'
#
loop_
_entity.id
_entity.type
_entity.pdbx_description
1 polymer ?
#
loop_
_entity_poly.entity_id
_entity_poly.type
_entity_poly.pdbx_seq_one_letter_code
_entity_poly.pdbx_strand_id
1 'polypeptide(L)'
;MHLKRRVKISCADCGAQLGMSHSYCPKCGGKITKVFKEHEHRRKRVLPIDSQTVEILKEYIERGGPVIKEGQKLILGINRHHAWQIVRDCAERVGLPRLVNPETGKVNNVSPHKLRDAFAVHAVKLYDSGDGLRMLQEHLGHTSFNTTVRYRKVAGEEHRSWYKHLWRKDTRNKPQEPM
;
A
#
# COMPACT_ATOMS: atom_id res chain seq x y z
N MET A 1 16.16 6.59 -4.16
CA MET A 1 15.17 7.48 -3.53
C MET A 1 15.38 7.46 -2.03
N HIS A 2 16.13 8.44 -1.48
CA HIS A 2 16.31 8.58 -0.04
C HIS A 2 15.02 9.12 0.56
N LEU A 3 14.16 8.25 1.07
CA LEU A 3 13.06 8.69 1.92
C LEU A 3 13.66 9.23 3.22
N LYS A 4 13.46 10.53 3.49
CA LYS A 4 13.83 11.14 4.77
C LYS A 4 13.28 10.28 5.89
N ARG A 5 14.16 9.67 6.67
CA ARG A 5 13.82 8.85 7.83
C ARG A 5 13.14 9.76 8.85
N ARG A 6 11.95 9.40 9.32
CA ARG A 6 11.40 9.99 10.54
C ARG A 6 12.14 9.34 11.71
N VAL A 7 13.20 9.99 12.15
CA VAL A 7 13.91 9.58 13.37
C VAL A 7 13.03 10.01 14.54
N LYS A 8 12.55 9.06 15.31
CA LYS A 8 11.93 9.35 16.61
C LYS A 8 13.08 9.50 17.60
N ILE A 9 13.26 10.68 18.13
CA ILE A 9 14.25 10.98 19.17
C ILE A 9 13.51 10.91 20.50
N SER A 10 14.04 10.15 21.45
CA SER A 10 13.55 10.14 22.83
C SER A 10 14.65 10.67 23.75
N CYS A 11 14.25 11.39 24.79
CA CYS A 11 15.17 11.82 25.84
C CYS A 11 15.71 10.59 26.59
N ALA A 12 17.04 10.53 26.78
CA ALA A 12 17.67 9.43 27.49
C ALA A 12 17.26 9.41 28.98
N ASP A 13 17.04 10.60 29.57
CA ASP A 13 16.80 10.74 31.00
C ASP A 13 15.33 10.50 31.39
N CYS A 14 14.37 10.96 30.58
CA CYS A 14 12.95 10.92 30.95
C CYS A 14 12.04 10.19 29.93
N GLY A 15 12.60 9.66 28.84
CA GLY A 15 11.86 8.93 27.80
C GLY A 15 10.90 9.78 26.95
N ALA A 16 10.84 11.10 27.15
CA ALA A 16 9.93 11.96 26.40
C ALA A 16 10.25 11.92 24.90
N GLN A 17 9.22 11.82 24.06
CA GLN A 17 9.39 11.89 22.60
C GLN A 17 9.63 13.34 22.17
N LEU A 18 10.64 13.52 21.33
CA LEU A 18 11.17 14.83 20.96
C LEU A 18 11.18 15.00 19.44
N GLY A 19 11.00 16.24 19.00
CA GLY A 19 11.19 16.61 17.60
C GLY A 19 12.67 16.78 17.24
N MET A 20 13.00 16.70 15.95
CA MET A 20 14.39 16.84 15.46
C MET A 20 15.02 18.21 15.74
N SER A 21 14.24 19.23 16.01
CA SER A 21 14.69 20.59 16.27
C SER A 21 15.11 20.86 17.71
N HIS A 22 14.80 19.94 18.65
CA HIS A 22 15.12 20.15 20.05
C HIS A 22 16.60 19.84 20.34
N SER A 23 17.27 20.78 21.02
CA SER A 23 18.63 20.61 21.56
C SER A 23 18.60 20.23 23.04
N TYR A 24 17.51 20.52 23.72
CA TYR A 24 17.25 20.21 25.13
C TYR A 24 15.85 19.63 25.28
N CYS A 25 15.68 18.74 26.25
CA CYS A 25 14.39 18.14 26.55
C CYS A 25 13.45 19.15 27.22
N PRO A 26 12.27 19.45 26.69
CA PRO A 26 11.35 20.42 27.31
C PRO A 26 10.75 19.91 28.63
N LYS A 27 10.85 18.59 28.89
CA LYS A 27 10.28 17.96 30.09
C LYS A 27 11.28 17.94 31.29
N CYS A 28 12.55 17.64 31.04
CA CYS A 28 13.55 17.47 32.10
C CYS A 28 14.75 18.43 31.97
N GLY A 29 14.83 19.21 30.91
CA GLY A 29 15.95 20.12 30.66
C GLY A 29 17.26 19.45 30.22
N GLY A 30 17.31 18.14 30.16
CA GLY A 30 18.51 17.38 29.77
C GLY A 30 18.94 17.66 28.35
N LYS A 31 20.26 17.67 28.11
CA LYS A 31 20.84 17.86 26.77
C LYS A 31 20.56 16.61 25.91
N ILE A 32 20.02 16.82 24.72
CA ILE A 32 19.65 15.72 23.84
C ILE A 32 20.87 15.28 23.04
N THR A 33 21.36 14.08 23.33
CA THR A 33 22.32 13.39 22.49
C THR A 33 21.54 12.70 21.37
N LYS A 34 21.68 13.17 20.12
CA LYS A 34 20.99 12.61 18.95
C LYS A 34 21.53 11.23 18.66
N VAL A 35 20.88 10.19 19.17
CA VAL A 35 21.17 8.81 18.80
C VAL A 35 20.38 8.48 17.54
N PHE A 36 21.06 8.40 16.40
CA PHE A 36 20.47 7.92 15.16
C PHE A 36 20.34 6.39 15.23
N LYS A 37 19.16 5.89 15.57
CA LYS A 37 18.89 4.49 15.39
C LYS A 37 18.71 4.25 13.87
N GLU A 38 19.67 3.57 13.26
CA GLU A 38 19.47 3.00 11.94
C GLU A 38 18.35 1.98 12.03
N HIS A 39 17.21 2.30 11.44
CA HIS A 39 16.21 1.28 11.19
C HIS A 39 16.73 0.41 10.05
N GLU A 40 17.43 -0.67 10.41
CA GLU A 40 17.61 -1.83 9.57
C GLU A 40 16.23 -2.33 9.08
N HIS A 41 16.20 -2.78 7.85
CA HIS A 41 15.16 -3.52 7.18
C HIS A 41 14.19 -2.71 6.33
N ARG A 42 14.72 -2.17 5.23
CA ARG A 42 13.93 -2.22 4.00
C ARG A 42 14.10 -3.63 3.44
N ARG A 43 13.13 -4.51 3.71
CA ARG A 43 13.10 -5.81 3.04
C ARG A 43 13.07 -5.55 1.54
N LYS A 44 14.13 -5.98 0.85
CA LYS A 44 14.16 -6.00 -0.61
C LYS A 44 13.06 -6.98 -1.02
N ARG A 45 12.25 -6.58 -2.00
CA ARG A 45 11.19 -7.41 -2.55
C ARG A 45 11.44 -7.59 -4.03
N VAL A 46 11.26 -8.81 -4.50
CA VAL A 46 11.19 -9.10 -5.92
C VAL A 46 9.69 -9.19 -6.24
N LEU A 47 9.22 -8.35 -7.15
CA LEU A 47 7.84 -8.35 -7.58
C LEU A 47 7.79 -8.82 -9.03
N PRO A 48 6.84 -9.69 -9.38
CA PRO A 48 6.60 -10.04 -10.77
C PRO A 48 6.11 -8.82 -11.54
N ILE A 49 6.56 -8.69 -12.76
CA ILE A 49 6.13 -7.63 -13.69
C ILE A 49 5.64 -8.35 -14.95
N ASP A 50 4.52 -7.92 -15.49
CA ASP A 50 3.98 -8.46 -16.73
C ASP A 50 4.88 -8.13 -17.94
N SER A 51 4.78 -8.94 -18.99
CA SER A 51 5.61 -8.81 -20.18
C SER A 51 5.44 -7.47 -20.89
N GLN A 52 4.23 -6.94 -20.96
CA GLN A 52 3.95 -5.66 -21.60
C GLN A 52 4.63 -4.51 -20.87
N THR A 53 4.57 -4.50 -19.55
CA THR A 53 5.29 -3.48 -18.72
C THR A 53 6.80 -3.60 -18.90
N VAL A 54 7.32 -4.83 -19.00
CA VAL A 54 8.76 -5.05 -19.27
C VAL A 54 9.16 -4.47 -20.62
N GLU A 55 8.37 -4.67 -21.68
CA GLU A 55 8.64 -4.12 -23.01
C GLU A 55 8.65 -2.60 -23.01
N ILE A 56 7.64 -1.97 -22.39
CA ILE A 56 7.58 -0.51 -22.23
C ILE A 56 8.82 0.02 -21.49
N LEU A 57 9.25 -0.66 -20.43
CA LEU A 57 10.43 -0.26 -19.69
C LEU A 57 11.73 -0.41 -20.50
N LYS A 58 11.86 -1.46 -21.30
CA LYS A 58 13.00 -1.65 -22.20
C LYS A 58 13.07 -0.52 -23.22
N GLU A 59 11.96 -0.25 -23.92
CA GLU A 59 11.87 0.84 -24.88
C GLU A 59 12.21 2.20 -24.24
N TYR A 60 11.70 2.47 -23.04
CA TYR A 60 12.03 3.69 -22.29
C TYR A 60 13.52 3.79 -21.98
N ILE A 61 14.17 2.69 -21.60
CA ILE A 61 15.60 2.64 -21.29
C ILE A 61 16.43 2.86 -22.55
N GLU A 62 16.06 2.24 -23.66
CA GLU A 62 16.73 2.38 -24.96
C GLU A 62 16.66 3.80 -25.52
N ARG A 63 15.56 4.49 -25.28
CA ARG A 63 15.37 5.92 -25.65
C ARG A 63 16.10 6.89 -24.72
N GLY A 64 16.94 6.42 -23.80
CA GLY A 64 17.72 7.26 -22.88
C GLY A 64 16.92 7.77 -21.66
N GLY A 65 15.81 7.13 -21.32
CA GLY A 65 14.98 7.50 -20.18
C GLY A 65 15.64 7.50 -18.81
N PRO A 66 16.61 6.61 -18.49
CA PRO A 66 17.31 6.67 -17.22
C PRO A 66 18.15 7.93 -17.06
N VAL A 67 18.10 8.52 -15.86
CA VAL A 67 18.88 9.72 -15.52
C VAL A 67 19.91 9.41 -14.44
N ILE A 68 21.05 10.11 -14.47
CA ILE A 68 22.03 10.07 -13.39
C ILE A 68 21.79 11.26 -12.47
N LYS A 69 21.53 10.98 -11.20
CA LYS A 69 21.36 12.00 -10.18
C LYS A 69 22.21 11.64 -8.96
N GLU A 70 23.06 12.58 -8.53
CA GLU A 70 23.96 12.38 -7.39
C GLU A 70 24.78 11.07 -7.50
N GLY A 71 25.29 10.76 -8.71
CA GLY A 71 26.05 9.54 -8.96
C GLY A 71 25.23 8.24 -9.02
N GLN A 72 23.92 8.30 -8.84
CA GLN A 72 23.04 7.13 -8.91
C GLN A 72 22.25 7.12 -10.22
N LYS A 73 22.25 5.98 -10.91
CA LYS A 73 21.42 5.75 -12.09
C LYS A 73 19.99 5.42 -11.65
N LEU A 74 19.05 6.28 -12.00
CA LEU A 74 17.64 6.13 -11.71
C LEU A 74 16.87 5.82 -13.00
N ILE A 75 16.04 4.80 -12.98
CA ILE A 75 15.15 4.49 -14.12
C ILE A 75 14.21 5.67 -14.37
N LEU A 76 13.53 6.15 -13.33
CA LEU A 76 12.65 7.30 -13.39
C LEU A 76 13.26 8.46 -12.60
N GLY A 77 13.60 9.55 -13.28
CA GLY A 77 14.20 10.76 -12.67
C GLY A 77 13.22 11.66 -11.95
N ILE A 78 12.03 11.17 -11.60
CA ILE A 78 10.95 11.92 -10.97
C ILE A 78 10.94 11.76 -9.45
N ASN A 79 10.53 12.80 -8.73
CA ASN A 79 10.29 12.73 -7.31
C ASN A 79 8.87 12.23 -6.99
N ARG A 80 8.59 11.96 -5.72
CA ARG A 80 7.29 11.46 -5.26
C ARG A 80 6.13 12.40 -5.61
N HIS A 81 6.34 13.71 -5.51
CA HIS A 81 5.30 14.71 -5.80
C HIS A 81 4.95 14.70 -7.29
N HIS A 82 5.96 14.69 -8.15
CA HIS A 82 5.77 14.62 -9.59
C HIS A 82 5.06 13.34 -10.02
N ALA A 83 5.44 12.18 -9.46
CA ALA A 83 4.74 10.92 -9.72
C ALA A 83 3.24 11.00 -9.31
N TRP A 84 2.95 11.67 -8.20
CA TRP A 84 1.57 11.90 -7.76
C TRP A 84 0.81 12.80 -8.74
N GLN A 85 1.42 13.87 -9.23
CA GLN A 85 0.83 14.76 -10.24
C GLN A 85 0.52 14.00 -11.54
N ILE A 86 1.47 13.22 -12.05
CA ILE A 86 1.27 12.41 -13.27
C ILE A 86 0.04 11.51 -13.13
N VAL A 87 -0.08 10.77 -12.03
CA VAL A 87 -1.23 9.88 -11.79
C VAL A 87 -2.55 10.65 -11.76
N ARG A 88 -2.57 11.81 -11.12
CA ARG A 88 -3.76 12.65 -11.05
C ARG A 88 -4.14 13.18 -12.44
N ASP A 89 -3.17 13.71 -13.17
CA ASP A 89 -3.40 14.29 -14.50
C ASP A 89 -3.86 13.22 -15.51
N CYS A 90 -3.32 11.99 -15.40
CA CYS A 90 -3.81 10.86 -16.19
C CYS A 90 -5.27 10.52 -15.84
N ALA A 91 -5.61 10.49 -14.55
CA ALA A 91 -6.97 10.21 -14.12
C ALA A 91 -7.97 11.27 -14.61
N GLU A 92 -7.59 12.55 -14.58
CA GLU A 92 -8.40 13.65 -15.08
C GLU A 92 -8.59 13.56 -16.61
N ARG A 93 -7.53 13.24 -17.37
CA ARG A 93 -7.62 13.09 -18.84
C ARG A 93 -8.57 11.98 -19.28
N VAL A 94 -8.62 10.86 -18.55
CA VAL A 94 -9.53 9.75 -18.87
C VAL A 94 -10.90 9.91 -18.22
N GLY A 95 -11.17 11.05 -17.59
CA GLY A 95 -12.47 11.36 -16.99
C GLY A 95 -12.83 10.51 -15.76
N LEU A 96 -11.83 9.98 -15.03
CA LEU A 96 -12.13 9.23 -13.82
C LEU A 96 -12.78 10.15 -12.77
N PRO A 97 -13.93 9.75 -12.20
CA PRO A 97 -14.62 10.55 -11.22
C PRO A 97 -13.80 10.65 -9.92
N ARG A 98 -13.99 11.74 -9.21
CA ARG A 98 -13.41 11.88 -7.86
C ARG A 98 -14.00 10.83 -6.93
N LEU A 99 -13.15 10.26 -6.10
CA LEU A 99 -13.55 9.21 -5.16
C LEU A 99 -14.22 9.84 -3.94
N VAL A 100 -15.49 9.56 -3.74
CA VAL A 100 -16.23 10.02 -2.55
C VAL A 100 -16.21 8.90 -1.51
N ASN A 101 -15.79 9.21 -0.30
CA ASN A 101 -15.93 8.28 0.82
C ASN A 101 -17.41 8.26 1.25
N PRO A 102 -18.10 7.11 1.15
CA PRO A 102 -19.53 7.04 1.43
C PRO A 102 -19.89 7.31 2.91
N GLU A 103 -18.95 7.06 3.82
CA GLU A 103 -19.17 7.25 5.26
C GLU A 103 -18.99 8.71 5.70
N THR A 104 -18.02 9.40 5.09
CA THR A 104 -17.63 10.75 5.53
C THR A 104 -17.94 11.85 4.52
N GLY A 105 -18.41 11.50 3.32
CA GLY A 105 -18.60 12.45 2.21
C GLY A 105 -17.32 13.07 1.67
N LYS A 106 -16.16 12.70 2.21
CA LYS A 106 -14.89 13.29 1.82
C LYS A 106 -14.52 12.93 0.40
N VAL A 107 -14.27 13.95 -0.41
CA VAL A 107 -13.82 13.80 -1.79
C VAL A 107 -12.32 13.61 -1.83
N ASN A 108 -11.85 12.56 -2.48
CA ASN A 108 -10.45 12.26 -2.68
C ASN A 108 -10.11 12.21 -4.17
N ASN A 109 -8.94 12.73 -4.53
CA ASN A 109 -8.42 12.59 -5.89
C ASN A 109 -7.80 11.20 -6.06
N VAL A 110 -7.74 10.72 -7.31
CA VAL A 110 -6.95 9.54 -7.66
C VAL A 110 -5.49 9.80 -7.34
N SER A 111 -4.82 8.82 -6.76
CA SER A 111 -3.42 8.91 -6.33
C SER A 111 -2.74 7.55 -6.47
N PRO A 112 -1.39 7.47 -6.48
CA PRO A 112 -0.69 6.20 -6.50
C PRO A 112 -1.11 5.25 -5.37
N HIS A 113 -1.46 5.81 -4.20
CA HIS A 113 -1.95 4.99 -3.09
C HIS A 113 -3.33 4.41 -3.37
N LYS A 114 -4.22 5.19 -3.99
CA LYS A 114 -5.55 4.72 -4.37
C LYS A 114 -5.51 3.66 -5.47
N LEU A 115 -4.59 3.78 -6.42
CA LEU A 115 -4.36 2.71 -7.40
C LEU A 115 -3.89 1.42 -6.74
N ARG A 116 -3.01 1.53 -5.75
CA ARG A 116 -2.57 0.38 -4.95
C ARG A 116 -3.72 -0.23 -4.15
N ASP A 117 -4.60 0.59 -3.55
CA ASP A 117 -5.79 0.13 -2.84
C ASP A 117 -6.74 -0.60 -3.81
N ALA A 118 -6.97 -0.05 -5.01
CA ALA A 118 -7.79 -0.67 -6.04
C ALA A 118 -7.23 -2.03 -6.49
N PHE A 119 -5.92 -2.12 -6.70
CA PHE A 119 -5.23 -3.39 -6.98
C PHE A 119 -5.45 -4.39 -5.85
N ALA A 120 -5.29 -3.97 -4.60
CA ALA A 120 -5.45 -4.85 -3.45
C ALA A 120 -6.88 -5.40 -3.33
N VAL A 121 -7.90 -4.54 -3.51
CA VAL A 121 -9.31 -4.95 -3.52
C VAL A 121 -9.59 -5.92 -4.67
N HIS A 122 -9.07 -5.64 -5.86
CA HIS A 122 -9.23 -6.52 -7.02
C HIS A 122 -8.59 -7.90 -6.78
N ALA A 123 -7.37 -7.93 -6.25
CA ALA A 123 -6.67 -9.17 -5.93
C ALA A 123 -7.43 -10.01 -4.90
N VAL A 124 -7.99 -9.39 -3.86
CA VAL A 124 -8.80 -10.09 -2.87
C VAL A 124 -10.09 -10.65 -3.49
N LYS A 125 -10.73 -9.91 -4.41
CA LYS A 125 -11.94 -10.40 -5.12
C LYS A 125 -11.66 -11.63 -5.97
N LEU A 126 -10.49 -11.72 -6.58
CA LEU A 126 -10.11 -12.86 -7.40
C LEU A 126 -9.68 -14.07 -6.57
N TYR A 127 -9.00 -13.85 -5.46
CA TYR A 127 -8.38 -14.90 -4.65
C TYR A 127 -8.60 -14.64 -3.15
N ASP A 128 -9.85 -14.79 -2.68
CA ASP A 128 -10.18 -14.66 -1.26
C ASP A 128 -9.87 -15.96 -0.48
N SER A 129 -8.61 -16.34 -0.48
CA SER A 129 -8.09 -17.43 0.33
C SER A 129 -7.07 -16.89 1.34
N GLY A 130 -6.79 -17.68 2.38
CA GLY A 130 -5.72 -17.34 3.34
C GLY A 130 -4.36 -17.15 2.66
N ASP A 131 -4.05 -18.01 1.70
CA ASP A 131 -2.82 -17.94 0.91
C ASP A 131 -2.81 -16.73 -0.03
N GLY A 132 -3.94 -16.43 -0.69
CA GLY A 132 -4.08 -15.23 -1.53
C GLY A 132 -3.83 -13.95 -0.75
N LEU A 133 -4.37 -13.83 0.46
CA LEU A 133 -4.12 -12.69 1.34
C LEU A 133 -2.65 -12.60 1.79
N ARG A 134 -2.00 -13.74 2.02
CA ARG A 134 -0.57 -13.77 2.39
C ARG A 134 0.32 -13.33 1.22
N MET A 135 0.06 -13.83 0.02
CA MET A 135 0.75 -13.37 -1.20
C MET A 135 0.53 -11.88 -1.43
N LEU A 136 -0.69 -11.38 -1.22
CA LEU A 136 -0.99 -9.96 -1.32
C LEU A 136 -0.24 -9.14 -0.26
N GLN A 137 -0.14 -9.63 0.98
CA GLN A 137 0.64 -8.98 2.03
C GLN A 137 2.11 -8.81 1.62
N GLU A 138 2.71 -9.87 1.09
CA GLU A 138 4.11 -9.86 0.63
C GLU A 138 4.29 -8.93 -0.57
N HIS A 139 3.38 -9.01 -1.54
CA HIS A 139 3.39 -8.15 -2.73
C HIS A 139 3.29 -6.67 -2.34
N LEU A 140 2.39 -6.34 -1.44
CA LEU A 140 2.23 -4.97 -0.95
C LEU A 140 3.32 -4.57 0.06
N GLY A 141 4.01 -5.52 0.70
CA GLY A 141 5.02 -5.28 1.73
C GLY A 141 4.44 -4.73 3.01
N HIS A 142 3.26 -5.19 3.39
CA HIS A 142 2.67 -4.85 4.67
C HIS A 142 3.37 -5.62 5.79
N THR A 143 3.82 -4.92 6.82
CA THR A 143 4.43 -5.56 8.01
C THR A 143 3.41 -6.30 8.87
N SER A 144 2.14 -5.88 8.83
CA SER A 144 1.04 -6.50 9.56
C SER A 144 0.02 -7.10 8.60
N PHE A 145 -0.34 -8.35 8.85
CA PHE A 145 -1.40 -9.04 8.11
C PHE A 145 -2.76 -8.33 8.24
N ASN A 146 -3.05 -7.76 9.41
CA ASN A 146 -4.27 -7.01 9.65
C ASN A 146 -4.46 -5.82 8.69
N THR A 147 -3.35 -5.25 8.19
CA THR A 147 -3.43 -4.18 7.17
C THR A 147 -3.94 -4.72 5.84
N THR A 148 -3.60 -5.95 5.48
CA THR A 148 -4.06 -6.60 4.25
C THR A 148 -5.50 -7.09 4.37
N VAL A 149 -5.88 -7.65 5.51
CA VAL A 149 -7.25 -8.13 5.77
C VAL A 149 -8.29 -7.00 5.65
N ARG A 150 -7.90 -5.75 5.83
CA ARG A 150 -8.81 -4.60 5.64
C ARG A 150 -9.39 -4.52 4.23
N TYR A 151 -8.67 -4.99 3.23
CA TYR A 151 -9.16 -5.04 1.84
C TYR A 151 -10.24 -6.08 1.62
N ARG A 152 -10.38 -7.04 2.55
CA ARG A 152 -11.45 -8.04 2.58
C ARG A 152 -12.77 -7.49 3.12
N LYS A 153 -12.76 -6.32 3.77
CA LYS A 153 -13.98 -5.64 4.21
C LYS A 153 -14.71 -5.07 3.00
N VAL A 154 -15.46 -5.93 2.35
CA VAL A 154 -16.14 -5.62 1.11
C VAL A 154 -17.60 -5.31 1.36
N ALA A 155 -18.16 -4.59 0.40
CA ALA A 155 -19.50 -4.04 0.37
C ALA A 155 -20.61 -5.06 0.75
N GLY A 156 -21.67 -4.57 1.39
CA GLY A 156 -22.74 -5.36 1.98
C GLY A 156 -23.43 -6.40 1.09
N GLU A 157 -23.26 -6.34 -0.24
CA GLU A 157 -23.78 -7.37 -1.17
C GLU A 157 -23.00 -8.67 -1.14
N GLU A 158 -21.68 -8.63 -0.98
CA GLU A 158 -20.84 -9.84 -0.87
C GLU A 158 -21.15 -10.58 0.44
N HIS A 159 -21.36 -9.82 1.52
CA HIS A 159 -21.76 -10.40 2.80
C HIS A 159 -23.17 -11.04 2.72
N ARG A 160 -24.11 -10.40 2.01
CA ARG A 160 -25.45 -10.97 1.76
C ARG A 160 -25.38 -12.22 0.91
N SER A 161 -24.55 -12.24 -0.13
CA SER A 161 -24.34 -13.38 -1.01
C SER A 161 -23.73 -14.56 -0.24
N TRP A 162 -22.70 -14.31 0.55
CA TRP A 162 -22.07 -15.29 1.43
C TRP A 162 -23.08 -15.87 2.43
N TYR A 163 -23.87 -15.02 3.10
CA TYR A 163 -24.90 -15.45 4.03
C TYR A 163 -25.98 -16.33 3.36
N LYS A 164 -26.43 -15.96 2.17
CA LYS A 164 -27.35 -16.77 1.38
C LYS A 164 -26.76 -18.16 1.01
N HIS A 165 -25.47 -18.23 0.77
CA HIS A 165 -24.76 -19.48 0.46
C HIS A 165 -24.72 -20.41 1.68
N LEU A 166 -24.49 -19.90 2.87
CA LEU A 166 -24.47 -20.67 4.11
C LEU A 166 -25.80 -21.37 4.40
N TRP A 167 -26.90 -20.75 4.01
CA TRP A 167 -28.23 -21.23 4.32
C TRP A 167 -28.92 -21.91 3.12
N ARG A 168 -28.24 -22.07 1.99
CA ARG A 168 -28.71 -22.96 0.94
C ARG A 168 -28.57 -24.38 1.45
N LYS A 169 -29.69 -24.98 1.89
CA LYS A 169 -29.79 -26.40 2.17
C LYS A 169 -29.33 -27.14 0.91
N ASP A 170 -28.31 -27.96 1.05
CA ASP A 170 -27.84 -28.84 -0.01
C ASP A 170 -28.97 -29.86 -0.29
N THR A 171 -29.79 -29.57 -1.28
CA THR A 171 -30.89 -30.45 -1.71
C THR A 171 -30.38 -31.73 -2.36
N ARG A 172 -29.05 -31.98 -2.36
CA ARG A 172 -28.41 -33.15 -2.94
C ARG A 172 -28.40 -34.39 -2.03
N ASN A 173 -28.79 -34.25 -0.75
CA ASN A 173 -28.84 -35.38 0.19
C ASN A 173 -30.29 -35.65 0.64
N LYS A 174 -31.21 -35.95 -0.31
CA LYS A 174 -32.41 -36.67 0.06
C LYS A 174 -32.05 -38.18 0.14
N PRO A 175 -32.24 -38.83 1.28
CA PRO A 175 -32.19 -40.30 1.31
C PRO A 175 -33.24 -40.83 0.33
N GLN A 176 -32.84 -41.71 -0.57
CA GLN A 176 -33.79 -42.47 -1.36
C GLN A 176 -34.58 -43.36 -0.39
N GLU A 177 -35.88 -43.16 -0.32
CA GLU A 177 -36.77 -44.07 0.39
C GLU A 177 -36.68 -45.43 -0.31
N PRO A 178 -36.49 -46.56 0.45
CA PRO A 178 -36.52 -47.88 -0.14
C PRO A 178 -37.96 -48.21 -0.57
N MET A 179 -38.08 -48.71 -1.83
CA MET A 179 -39.30 -49.35 -2.35
C MET A 179 -39.59 -50.65 -1.59
#